data_fa0856904fbb848cab6bdc3e8afee13a
#
_entry.id   fa0856904fbb848cab6bdc3e8afee13a
#
_cell.length_a   1.000
_cell.length_b   1.000
_cell.length_c   1.000
_cell.angle_alpha   90.00
_cell.angle_beta   90.00
_cell.angle_gamma   90.00
#
_symmetry.space_group_name_H-M   'P 1'
#
loop_
_entity.id
_entity.type
_entity.pdbx_description
1 polymer ?
#
loop_
_entity_poly.entity_id
_entity_poly.type
_entity_poly.pdbx_seq_one_letter_code
_entity_poly.pdbx_strand_id
1 'polypeptide(L)'
;MAVSAEARMTVWDLKIGTKAENMPAWIEFKGYACGSNGGPPLFQLKGWQDFSRCRADEKGLHEVYFEYDDEEEYIARAMEDVRIGRVVGTSDNSYPLMLSALFDDAGVLKALRLITDPRQDFRADNFYATLKTREQHHLYGPFLSARFNMNIASDCVKVPLGPGESPVGDTYTKLDCERRDAAKGVRYLLQTRYFRKPGQLDRDPVTGNLTNGQFEAYTKAEIWQLE
;
A
#
# COMPACT_ATOMS: atom_id res chain seq x y z
N MET A 1 -30.71 25.86 7.46
CA MET A 1 -30.65 24.49 6.95
C MET A 1 -29.19 24.05 7.06
N ALA A 2 -28.89 23.10 7.94
CA ALA A 2 -27.54 22.55 8.02
C ALA A 2 -27.38 21.64 6.80
N VAL A 3 -26.49 21.99 5.88
CA VAL A 3 -26.01 21.08 4.84
C VAL A 3 -25.25 20.00 5.59
N SER A 4 -25.80 18.78 5.61
CA SER A 4 -25.03 17.63 6.11
C SER A 4 -23.84 17.50 5.17
N ALA A 5 -22.63 17.67 5.70
CA ALA A 5 -21.44 17.32 4.95
C ALA A 5 -21.58 15.83 4.60
N GLU A 6 -21.74 15.50 3.32
CA GLU A 6 -21.62 14.12 2.87
C GLU A 6 -20.24 13.63 3.32
N ALA A 7 -20.23 12.50 4.00
CA ALA A 7 -18.97 11.89 4.41
C ALA A 7 -18.15 11.63 3.14
N ARG A 8 -16.92 12.14 3.10
CA ARG A 8 -16.02 11.91 1.97
C ARG A 8 -15.80 10.40 1.81
N MET A 9 -15.81 9.97 0.55
CA MET A 9 -15.48 8.59 0.24
C MET A 9 -13.98 8.33 0.47
N THR A 10 -13.66 7.18 1.02
CA THR A 10 -12.28 6.72 1.26
C THR A 10 -11.93 5.58 0.32
N VAL A 11 -10.67 5.21 0.24
CA VAL A 11 -10.23 4.02 -0.51
C VAL A 11 -10.95 2.75 -0.04
N TRP A 12 -11.38 2.72 1.22
CA TRP A 12 -12.08 1.59 1.84
C TRP A 12 -13.54 1.46 1.40
N ASP A 13 -14.09 2.50 0.76
CA ASP A 13 -15.47 2.52 0.24
C ASP A 13 -15.55 1.98 -1.19
N LEU A 14 -14.40 1.74 -1.84
CA LEU A 14 -14.34 1.11 -3.15
C LEU A 14 -14.85 -0.34 -3.07
N LYS A 15 -15.92 -0.62 -3.80
CA LYS A 15 -16.58 -1.94 -3.75
C LYS A 15 -16.01 -2.86 -4.81
N ILE A 16 -15.46 -3.98 -4.38
CA ILE A 16 -15.06 -5.09 -5.26
C ILE A 16 -16.29 -5.57 -6.04
N GLY A 17 -16.12 -5.88 -7.32
CA GLY A 17 -17.20 -6.26 -8.22
C GLY A 17 -17.83 -5.07 -8.98
N THR A 18 -17.44 -3.82 -8.66
CA THR A 18 -17.88 -2.64 -9.40
C THR A 18 -17.23 -2.58 -10.78
N LYS A 19 -17.99 -2.22 -11.81
CA LYS A 19 -17.44 -1.95 -13.15
C LYS A 19 -16.68 -0.63 -13.18
N ALA A 20 -15.63 -0.54 -13.98
CA ALA A 20 -14.80 0.65 -14.15
C ALA A 20 -15.63 1.91 -14.50
N GLU A 21 -16.67 1.75 -15.31
CA GLU A 21 -17.59 2.83 -15.67
C GLU A 21 -18.43 3.40 -14.51
N ASN A 22 -18.63 2.57 -13.46
CA ASN A 22 -19.40 2.91 -12.26
C ASN A 22 -18.50 3.19 -11.05
N MET A 23 -17.18 3.17 -11.25
CA MET A 23 -16.24 3.56 -10.20
C MET A 23 -16.38 5.06 -9.91
N PRO A 24 -16.20 5.48 -8.66
CA PRO A 24 -16.33 6.89 -8.32
C PRO A 24 -15.30 7.75 -9.07
N ALA A 25 -15.77 8.82 -9.70
CA ALA A 25 -14.93 9.82 -10.36
C ALA A 25 -14.76 11.05 -9.45
N TRP A 26 -14.39 10.81 -8.20
CA TRP A 26 -14.27 11.86 -7.20
C TRP A 26 -12.92 12.56 -7.34
N ILE A 27 -12.88 13.82 -6.95
CA ILE A 27 -11.66 14.65 -7.02
C ILE A 27 -10.52 14.10 -6.14
N GLU A 28 -10.87 13.31 -5.14
CA GLU A 28 -9.94 12.65 -4.25
C GLU A 28 -9.11 11.56 -4.94
N PHE A 29 -9.63 10.97 -6.02
CA PHE A 29 -8.91 9.98 -6.80
C PHE A 29 -8.22 10.63 -8.00
N LYS A 30 -6.90 10.50 -8.07
CA LYS A 30 -6.04 11.14 -9.08
C LYS A 30 -4.84 10.27 -9.43
N GLY A 31 -3.96 10.79 -10.27
CA GLY A 31 -2.66 10.17 -10.56
C GLY A 31 -2.74 8.82 -11.25
N TYR A 32 -3.82 8.55 -12.01
CA TYR A 32 -4.03 7.26 -12.64
C TYR A 32 -2.91 6.89 -13.60
N ALA A 33 -2.39 5.66 -13.47
CA ALA A 33 -1.35 5.12 -14.33
C ALA A 33 -1.43 3.60 -14.41
N CYS A 34 -0.74 2.98 -15.36
CA CYS A 34 -0.65 1.53 -15.41
C CYS A 34 0.40 0.98 -14.45
N GLY A 35 0.09 -0.16 -13.82
CA GLY A 35 0.98 -0.87 -12.90
C GLY A 35 0.77 -0.49 -11.44
N SER A 36 1.68 -0.94 -10.58
CA SER A 36 1.55 -0.80 -9.12
C SER A 36 2.30 0.40 -8.54
N ASN A 37 3.06 1.15 -9.34
CA ASN A 37 4.01 2.14 -8.86
C ASN A 37 3.88 3.53 -9.50
N GLY A 38 2.76 3.81 -10.16
CA GLY A 38 2.52 5.09 -10.83
C GLY A 38 3.07 5.21 -12.24
N GLY A 39 3.76 4.18 -12.74
CA GLY A 39 4.24 4.09 -14.13
C GLY A 39 5.15 5.25 -14.57
N PRO A 40 5.64 5.23 -15.79
CA PRO A 40 6.29 6.38 -16.38
C PRO A 40 5.25 7.48 -16.71
N PRO A 41 5.58 8.77 -16.53
CA PRO A 41 4.65 9.89 -16.73
C PRO A 41 3.96 9.93 -18.11
N LEU A 42 4.55 9.28 -19.11
CA LEU A 42 4.03 9.23 -20.49
C LEU A 42 2.81 8.28 -20.65
N PHE A 43 2.50 7.45 -19.66
CA PHE A 43 1.40 6.49 -19.68
C PHE A 43 0.32 6.81 -18.65
N GLN A 44 0.11 8.09 -18.38
CA GLN A 44 -0.98 8.50 -17.51
C GLN A 44 -2.33 8.16 -18.14
N LEU A 45 -3.22 7.67 -17.28
CA LEU A 45 -4.61 7.40 -17.59
C LEU A 45 -5.46 8.59 -17.16
N LYS A 46 -6.64 8.74 -17.79
CA LYS A 46 -7.58 9.79 -17.40
C LYS A 46 -8.52 9.37 -16.26
N GLY A 47 -8.61 8.08 -15.99
CA GLY A 47 -9.46 7.52 -14.95
C GLY A 47 -9.58 6.00 -15.06
N TRP A 48 -10.50 5.44 -14.31
CA TRP A 48 -10.73 4.01 -14.21
C TRP A 48 -11.07 3.36 -15.57
N GLN A 49 -11.81 4.06 -16.43
CA GLN A 49 -12.27 3.57 -17.72
C GLN A 49 -11.13 3.26 -18.71
N ASP A 50 -9.97 3.83 -18.45
CA ASP A 50 -8.78 3.59 -19.28
C ASP A 50 -8.04 2.27 -18.90
N PHE A 51 -8.58 1.44 -18.00
CA PHE A 51 -7.95 0.21 -17.50
C PHE A 51 -7.43 -0.70 -18.61
N SER A 52 -8.18 -0.83 -19.70
CA SER A 52 -7.83 -1.69 -20.83
C SER A 52 -6.57 -1.26 -21.59
N ARG A 53 -6.07 -0.03 -21.36
CA ARG A 53 -4.77 0.43 -21.89
C ARG A 53 -3.60 -0.16 -21.12
N CYS A 54 -3.83 -0.67 -19.90
CA CYS A 54 -2.82 -1.36 -19.12
C CYS A 54 -2.70 -2.81 -19.61
N ARG A 55 -1.47 -3.29 -19.74
CA ARG A 55 -1.24 -4.69 -20.12
C ARG A 55 -1.79 -5.59 -19.01
N ALA A 56 -2.59 -6.58 -19.41
CA ALA A 56 -3.03 -7.62 -18.50
C ALA A 56 -1.85 -8.45 -17.98
N ASP A 57 -1.93 -8.84 -16.71
CA ASP A 57 -0.99 -9.77 -16.08
C ASP A 57 -1.28 -11.22 -16.51
N GLU A 58 -0.55 -12.19 -15.94
CA GLU A 58 -0.72 -13.62 -16.22
C GLU A 58 -2.10 -14.17 -15.81
N LYS A 59 -2.84 -13.44 -14.99
CA LYS A 59 -4.21 -13.77 -14.54
C LYS A 59 -5.28 -13.06 -15.36
N GLY A 60 -4.88 -12.29 -16.39
CA GLY A 60 -5.80 -11.49 -17.19
C GLY A 60 -6.29 -10.24 -16.48
N LEU A 61 -5.54 -9.71 -15.53
CA LEU A 61 -5.92 -8.52 -14.77
C LEU A 61 -5.14 -7.29 -15.21
N HIS A 62 -5.86 -6.21 -15.45
CA HIS A 62 -5.31 -4.89 -15.78
C HIS A 62 -5.11 -4.11 -14.49
N GLU A 63 -3.88 -3.80 -14.15
CA GLU A 63 -3.54 -3.07 -12.92
C GLU A 63 -3.49 -1.57 -13.17
N VAL A 64 -4.34 -0.82 -12.49
CA VAL A 64 -4.43 0.63 -12.52
C VAL A 64 -3.98 1.19 -11.18
N TYR A 65 -2.82 1.84 -11.16
CA TYR A 65 -2.37 2.66 -10.04
C TYR A 65 -3.26 3.89 -9.91
N PHE A 66 -3.48 4.34 -8.68
CA PHE A 66 -4.15 5.60 -8.39
C PHE A 66 -3.65 6.18 -7.06
N GLU A 67 -3.86 7.47 -6.90
CA GLU A 67 -3.64 8.19 -5.65
C GLU A 67 -4.98 8.57 -5.06
N TYR A 68 -5.05 8.58 -3.74
CA TYR A 68 -6.20 9.02 -2.98
C TYR A 68 -5.77 10.15 -2.04
N ASP A 69 -6.48 11.26 -2.06
CA ASP A 69 -6.19 12.42 -1.22
C ASP A 69 -7.12 12.42 -0.01
N ASP A 70 -6.61 12.00 1.13
CA ASP A 70 -7.32 11.96 2.39
C ASP A 70 -7.50 13.37 2.94
N GLU A 71 -8.67 13.64 3.53
CA GLU A 71 -8.97 14.95 4.11
C GLU A 71 -8.07 15.29 5.29
N GLU A 72 -7.75 14.32 6.13
CA GLU A 72 -6.84 14.53 7.27
C GLU A 72 -5.44 14.90 6.79
N GLU A 73 -4.95 14.25 5.74
CA GLU A 73 -3.68 14.57 5.10
C GLU A 73 -3.71 15.94 4.43
N TYR A 74 -4.83 16.26 3.75
CA TYR A 74 -5.03 17.57 3.13
C TYR A 74 -5.02 18.68 4.19
N ILE A 75 -5.76 18.53 5.28
CA ILE A 75 -5.82 19.48 6.37
C ILE A 75 -4.45 19.61 7.03
N ALA A 76 -3.77 18.52 7.31
CA ALA A 76 -2.44 18.52 7.91
C ALA A 76 -1.42 19.26 7.03
N ARG A 77 -1.48 19.08 5.71
CA ARG A 77 -0.66 19.85 4.75
C ARG A 77 -1.00 21.34 4.76
N ALA A 78 -2.30 21.67 4.76
CA ALA A 78 -2.76 23.05 4.79
C ALA A 78 -2.39 23.79 6.10
N MET A 79 -2.31 23.06 7.20
CA MET A 79 -1.89 23.57 8.50
C MET A 79 -0.37 23.50 8.74
N GLU A 80 0.40 23.10 7.72
CA GLU A 80 1.84 22.90 7.81
C GLU A 80 2.24 21.94 8.95
N ASP A 81 1.38 20.96 9.28
CA ASP A 81 1.73 19.92 10.25
C ASP A 81 2.86 19.06 9.68
N VAL A 82 4.07 19.38 10.14
CA VAL A 82 5.32 18.75 9.67
C VAL A 82 5.38 17.24 9.93
N ARG A 83 4.50 16.70 10.75
CA ARG A 83 4.45 15.27 11.07
C ARG A 83 3.73 14.47 9.96
N ILE A 84 2.75 15.09 9.32
CA ILE A 84 1.89 14.45 8.33
C ILE A 84 2.10 15.07 6.95
N GLY A 85 2.22 16.39 6.85
CA GLY A 85 2.17 17.19 5.61
C GLY A 85 3.27 16.98 4.58
N ARG A 86 4.13 15.97 4.72
CA ARG A 86 5.29 15.77 3.85
C ARG A 86 5.24 14.54 2.95
N VAL A 87 4.22 13.73 3.10
CA VAL A 87 4.03 12.60 2.21
C VAL A 87 3.39 13.11 0.92
N VAL A 88 4.11 12.97 -0.19
CA VAL A 88 3.56 13.21 -1.52
C VAL A 88 2.91 11.92 -1.98
N GLY A 89 1.63 11.96 -2.28
CA GLY A 89 0.86 10.78 -2.67
C GLY A 89 -0.15 10.37 -1.61
N THR A 90 -0.52 9.11 -1.63
CA THR A 90 -1.52 8.55 -0.71
C THR A 90 -0.87 8.13 0.60
N SER A 91 -1.55 8.40 1.71
CA SER A 91 -1.20 7.80 2.99
C SER A 91 -2.43 7.29 3.75
N ASP A 92 -2.23 6.39 4.70
CA ASP A 92 -3.23 5.94 5.68
C ASP A 92 -2.52 5.71 7.01
N ASN A 93 -3.07 6.26 8.10
CA ASN A 93 -2.40 6.27 9.41
C ASN A 93 -0.95 6.82 9.35
N SER A 94 -0.72 7.80 8.50
CA SER A 94 0.59 8.39 8.19
C SER A 94 1.62 7.42 7.57
N TYR A 95 1.20 6.25 7.07
CA TYR A 95 2.04 5.39 6.24
C TYR A 95 1.84 5.74 4.78
N PRO A 96 2.91 6.04 4.03
CA PRO A 96 2.81 6.28 2.60
C PRO A 96 2.43 4.98 1.88
N LEU A 97 1.51 5.07 0.94
CA LEU A 97 0.95 3.91 0.24
C LEU A 97 1.02 4.09 -1.28
N MET A 98 1.26 2.98 -1.95
CA MET A 98 0.92 2.80 -3.36
C MET A 98 -0.36 1.99 -3.44
N LEU A 99 -1.34 2.52 -4.15
CA LEU A 99 -2.65 1.89 -4.34
C LEU A 99 -2.81 1.46 -5.79
N SER A 100 -3.41 0.30 -6.00
CA SER A 100 -3.83 -0.11 -7.34
C SER A 100 -5.13 -0.89 -7.32
N ALA A 101 -5.92 -0.72 -8.39
CA ALA A 101 -7.14 -1.43 -8.68
C ALA A 101 -6.87 -2.43 -9.81
N LEU A 102 -7.31 -3.67 -9.65
CA LEU A 102 -7.12 -4.74 -10.63
C LEU A 102 -8.48 -5.06 -11.28
N PHE A 103 -8.57 -4.81 -12.59
CA PHE A 103 -9.76 -5.04 -13.38
C PHE A 103 -9.60 -6.26 -14.29
N ASP A 104 -10.65 -7.05 -14.48
CA ASP A 104 -10.70 -8.06 -15.53
C ASP A 104 -10.97 -7.42 -16.91
N ASP A 105 -10.92 -8.25 -17.97
CA ASP A 105 -11.19 -7.81 -19.36
C ASP A 105 -12.57 -7.17 -19.54
N ALA A 106 -13.55 -7.52 -18.69
CA ALA A 106 -14.90 -6.94 -18.69
C ALA A 106 -14.97 -5.62 -17.91
N GLY A 107 -13.86 -5.15 -17.35
CA GLY A 107 -13.76 -3.94 -16.56
C GLY A 107 -14.34 -4.07 -15.16
N VAL A 108 -14.47 -5.28 -14.64
CA VAL A 108 -14.95 -5.51 -13.27
C VAL A 108 -13.77 -5.45 -12.30
N LEU A 109 -13.87 -4.65 -11.25
CA LEU A 109 -12.87 -4.57 -10.19
C LEU A 109 -12.81 -5.90 -9.43
N LYS A 110 -11.74 -6.66 -9.63
CA LYS A 110 -11.52 -7.97 -9.00
C LYS A 110 -10.73 -7.86 -7.71
N ALA A 111 -9.85 -6.87 -7.60
CA ALA A 111 -9.10 -6.65 -6.38
C ALA A 111 -8.64 -5.19 -6.22
N LEU A 112 -8.40 -4.82 -4.95
CA LEU A 112 -7.62 -3.65 -4.55
C LEU A 112 -6.31 -4.12 -3.94
N ARG A 113 -5.21 -3.44 -4.26
CA ARG A 113 -3.88 -3.71 -3.71
C ARG A 113 -3.34 -2.45 -3.06
N LEU A 114 -2.79 -2.61 -1.86
CA LEU A 114 -2.12 -1.57 -1.10
C LEU A 114 -0.73 -2.08 -0.73
N ILE A 115 0.28 -1.25 -0.95
CA ILE A 115 1.65 -1.56 -0.56
C ILE A 115 2.23 -0.31 0.09
N THR A 116 2.89 -0.44 1.25
CA THR A 116 3.64 0.68 1.81
C THR A 116 4.69 1.14 0.82
N ASP A 117 4.74 2.44 0.54
CA ASP A 117 5.57 3.00 -0.53
C ASP A 117 7.07 2.91 -0.16
N PRO A 118 7.86 2.08 -0.85
CA PRO A 118 9.29 1.95 -0.59
C PRO A 118 10.11 3.11 -1.17
N ARG A 119 9.50 3.96 -2.01
CA ARG A 119 10.19 5.10 -2.60
C ARG A 119 10.50 6.10 -1.50
N GLN A 120 11.74 6.50 -1.40
CA GLN A 120 12.12 7.51 -0.44
C GLN A 120 11.60 8.87 -0.88
N ASP A 121 11.01 9.60 0.03
CA ASP A 121 10.77 11.02 -0.19
C ASP A 121 12.08 11.77 -0.02
N PHE A 122 12.80 11.97 -1.12
CA PHE A 122 14.05 12.72 -1.15
C PHE A 122 13.88 14.21 -0.79
N ARG A 123 12.65 14.67 -0.60
CA ARG A 123 12.34 16.05 -0.17
C ARG A 123 12.26 16.20 1.34
N ALA A 124 12.34 15.11 2.06
CA ALA A 124 12.32 15.11 3.52
C ALA A 124 13.69 15.54 4.10
N ASP A 125 14.04 16.81 3.94
CA ASP A 125 15.21 17.42 4.60
C ASP A 125 15.06 17.50 6.13
N ASN A 126 14.10 16.78 6.74
CA ASN A 126 13.73 17.00 8.12
C ASN A 126 13.64 15.68 8.89
N PHE A 127 14.41 15.62 9.97
CA PHE A 127 14.50 14.53 10.94
C PHE A 127 13.15 14.02 11.47
N TYR A 128 12.10 14.85 11.47
CA TYR A 128 10.75 14.47 11.93
C TYR A 128 9.87 13.82 10.84
N ALA A 129 10.22 13.92 9.57
CA ALA A 129 9.56 13.18 8.50
C ALA A 129 9.85 11.68 8.58
N THR A 130 10.74 11.29 9.49
CA THR A 130 11.22 9.92 9.67
C THR A 130 10.41 9.08 10.65
N LEU A 131 9.33 9.58 11.24
CA LEU A 131 8.53 8.80 12.20
C LEU A 131 7.88 7.57 11.56
N LYS A 132 7.69 7.59 10.25
CA LYS A 132 7.23 6.45 9.45
C LYS A 132 8.25 6.14 8.36
N THR A 133 9.51 6.01 8.76
CA THR A 133 10.59 5.63 7.85
C THR A 133 10.31 4.26 7.24
N ARG A 134 10.97 3.98 6.11
CA ARG A 134 10.93 2.66 5.46
C ARG A 134 11.10 1.50 6.45
N GLU A 135 11.88 1.68 7.51
CA GLU A 135 12.05 0.69 8.58
C GLU A 135 10.75 0.31 9.27
N GLN A 136 9.83 1.26 9.39
CA GLN A 136 8.57 1.08 10.12
C GLN A 136 7.42 0.60 9.24
N HIS A 137 7.61 0.44 7.95
CA HIS A 137 6.54 0.03 7.02
C HIS A 137 5.90 -1.31 7.40
N HIS A 138 6.63 -2.20 8.06
CA HIS A 138 6.09 -3.46 8.58
C HIS A 138 5.10 -3.24 9.75
N LEU A 139 5.17 -2.10 10.45
CA LEU A 139 4.28 -1.78 11.56
C LEU A 139 2.87 -1.38 11.10
N TYR A 140 2.68 -1.14 9.81
CA TYR A 140 1.35 -0.92 9.24
C TYR A 140 0.49 -2.20 9.22
N GLY A 141 1.11 -3.38 9.23
CA GLY A 141 0.41 -4.67 9.25
C GLY A 141 -0.62 -4.83 10.37
N PRO A 142 -0.30 -4.52 11.65
CA PRO A 142 -1.26 -4.52 12.75
C PRO A 142 -2.49 -3.63 12.54
N PHE A 143 -2.33 -2.46 11.93
CA PHE A 143 -3.47 -1.57 11.62
C PHE A 143 -4.40 -2.20 10.59
N LEU A 144 -3.83 -2.79 9.53
CA LEU A 144 -4.62 -3.47 8.52
C LEU A 144 -5.26 -4.75 9.04
N SER A 145 -4.57 -5.53 9.88
CA SER A 145 -5.17 -6.72 10.50
C SER A 145 -6.37 -6.36 11.36
N ALA A 146 -6.30 -5.28 12.13
CA ALA A 146 -7.44 -4.78 12.89
C ALA A 146 -8.59 -4.32 11.98
N ARG A 147 -8.30 -3.56 10.92
CA ARG A 147 -9.28 -3.09 9.94
C ARG A 147 -10.00 -4.24 9.23
N PHE A 148 -9.29 -5.29 8.88
CA PHE A 148 -9.84 -6.48 8.23
C PHE A 148 -10.41 -7.49 9.24
N ASN A 149 -10.42 -7.14 10.53
CA ASN A 149 -10.87 -8.01 11.63
C ASN A 149 -10.15 -9.37 11.61
N MET A 150 -8.85 -9.39 11.28
CA MET A 150 -8.01 -10.60 11.29
C MET A 150 -7.57 -10.93 12.70
N ASN A 151 -7.60 -12.20 13.04
CA ASN A 151 -6.96 -12.72 14.23
C ASN A 151 -5.58 -13.27 13.85
N ILE A 152 -4.52 -12.60 14.32
CA ILE A 152 -3.14 -12.96 13.96
C ILE A 152 -2.81 -14.43 14.33
N ALA A 153 -3.41 -14.95 15.40
CA ALA A 153 -3.13 -16.32 15.85
C ALA A 153 -3.76 -17.40 14.95
N SER A 154 -4.91 -17.11 14.31
CA SER A 154 -5.63 -18.08 13.48
C SER A 154 -5.53 -17.82 11.99
N ASP A 155 -5.47 -16.54 11.60
CA ASP A 155 -5.55 -16.11 10.20
C ASP A 155 -4.17 -15.87 9.58
N CYS A 156 -3.09 -15.92 10.39
CA CYS A 156 -1.73 -15.64 9.94
C CYS A 156 -0.78 -16.82 10.16
N VAL A 157 0.13 -16.98 9.21
CA VAL A 157 1.24 -17.92 9.31
C VAL A 157 2.54 -17.15 9.41
N LYS A 158 3.34 -17.46 10.45
CA LYS A 158 4.70 -16.94 10.55
C LYS A 158 5.61 -17.73 9.61
N VAL A 159 6.15 -17.05 8.60
CA VAL A 159 7.08 -17.65 7.66
C VAL A 159 8.49 -17.63 8.26
N PRO A 160 9.21 -18.76 8.33
CA PRO A 160 10.58 -18.77 8.81
C PRO A 160 11.51 -18.03 7.85
N LEU A 161 12.69 -17.64 8.37
CA LEU A 161 13.75 -17.11 7.52
C LEU A 161 14.25 -18.22 6.58
N GLY A 162 14.44 -17.87 5.31
CA GLY A 162 15.00 -18.74 4.29
C GLY A 162 16.53 -18.77 4.34
N PRO A 163 17.16 -19.59 3.48
CA PRO A 163 18.62 -19.67 3.38
C PRO A 163 19.25 -18.30 3.07
N GLY A 164 20.18 -17.87 3.89
CA GLY A 164 20.89 -16.59 3.73
C GLY A 164 20.09 -15.35 4.16
N GLU A 165 18.84 -15.50 4.57
CA GLU A 165 18.09 -14.43 5.21
C GLU A 165 18.49 -14.29 6.69
N SER A 166 18.37 -13.09 7.25
CA SER A 166 18.72 -12.82 8.64
C SER A 166 17.80 -11.80 9.29
N PRO A 167 17.73 -11.78 10.62
CA PRO A 167 17.01 -10.73 11.34
C PRO A 167 17.64 -9.35 11.10
N VAL A 168 16.87 -8.30 11.39
CA VAL A 168 17.35 -6.93 11.53
C VAL A 168 17.54 -6.67 13.02
N GLY A 169 18.81 -6.57 13.46
CA GLY A 169 19.12 -6.70 14.89
C GLY A 169 18.72 -8.10 15.39
N ASP A 170 17.92 -8.15 16.44
CA ASP A 170 17.46 -9.40 17.05
C ASP A 170 16.05 -9.82 16.63
N THR A 171 15.43 -9.08 15.70
CA THR A 171 14.03 -9.29 15.35
C THR A 171 13.82 -9.48 13.85
N TYR A 172 12.78 -10.22 13.49
CA TYR A 172 12.25 -10.27 12.14
C TYR A 172 10.74 -10.47 12.14
N THR A 173 10.11 -10.00 11.07
CA THR A 173 8.70 -10.23 10.80
C THR A 173 8.53 -10.78 9.39
N LYS A 174 7.93 -11.96 9.27
CA LYS A 174 7.47 -12.55 8.00
C LYS A 174 6.12 -13.21 8.29
N LEU A 175 5.05 -12.46 8.04
CA LEU A 175 3.67 -12.92 8.25
C LEU A 175 2.92 -12.94 6.92
N ASP A 176 2.21 -14.03 6.68
CA ASP A 176 1.23 -14.18 5.62
C ASP A 176 -0.12 -14.49 6.25
N CYS A 177 -1.10 -13.62 6.00
CA CYS A 177 -2.42 -13.72 6.59
C CYS A 177 -3.48 -13.82 5.49
N GLU A 178 -4.51 -14.62 5.75
CA GLU A 178 -5.69 -14.73 4.89
C GLU A 178 -6.95 -14.75 5.76
N ARG A 179 -7.94 -13.95 5.35
CA ARG A 179 -9.27 -13.98 5.94
C ARG A 179 -10.34 -13.86 4.86
N ARG A 180 -11.37 -14.69 4.97
CA ARG A 180 -12.55 -14.62 4.10
C ARG A 180 -13.72 -14.00 4.87
N ASP A 181 -14.36 -13.03 4.24
CA ASP A 181 -15.55 -12.36 4.74
C ASP A 181 -16.69 -12.62 3.75
N ALA A 182 -17.43 -13.71 4.00
CA ALA A 182 -18.53 -14.11 3.12
C ALA A 182 -19.69 -13.08 3.12
N ALA A 183 -19.88 -12.35 4.23
CA ALA A 183 -20.91 -11.33 4.32
C ALA A 183 -20.63 -10.14 3.41
N LYS A 184 -19.35 -9.83 3.19
CA LYS A 184 -18.91 -8.77 2.27
C LYS A 184 -18.55 -9.30 0.88
N GLY A 185 -18.50 -10.61 0.67
CA GLY A 185 -18.09 -11.24 -0.58
C GLY A 185 -16.63 -10.99 -0.93
N VAL A 186 -15.75 -10.89 0.08
CA VAL A 186 -14.32 -10.56 -0.12
C VAL A 186 -13.38 -11.50 0.63
N ARG A 187 -12.17 -11.60 0.09
CA ARG A 187 -11.02 -12.24 0.71
C ARG A 187 -9.93 -11.23 0.91
N TYR A 188 -9.46 -11.11 2.13
CA TYR A 188 -8.34 -10.27 2.51
C TYR A 188 -7.05 -11.08 2.56
N LEU A 189 -6.00 -10.58 1.95
CA LEU A 189 -4.64 -11.08 2.06
C LEU A 189 -3.77 -9.98 2.67
N LEU A 190 -2.93 -10.34 3.62
CA LEU A 190 -2.01 -9.39 4.25
C LEU A 190 -0.64 -10.04 4.38
N GLN A 191 0.37 -9.35 3.87
CA GLN A 191 1.78 -9.73 4.01
C GLN A 191 2.53 -8.64 4.77
N THR A 192 3.27 -9.04 5.79
CA THR A 192 4.14 -8.13 6.52
C THR A 192 5.56 -8.68 6.53
N ARG A 193 6.53 -7.84 6.18
CA ARG A 193 7.94 -8.23 6.04
C ARG A 193 8.85 -7.25 6.74
N TYR A 194 9.78 -7.79 7.54
CA TYR A 194 10.89 -7.07 8.16
C TYR A 194 12.04 -8.04 8.39
N PHE A 195 12.99 -8.07 7.49
CA PHE A 195 14.12 -8.99 7.54
C PHE A 195 15.19 -8.58 6.51
N ARG A 196 16.38 -9.19 6.53
CA ARG A 196 17.40 -9.03 5.50
C ARG A 196 17.40 -10.20 4.53
N LYS A 197 17.43 -9.87 3.23
CA LYS A 197 17.71 -10.83 2.17
C LYS A 197 19.21 -11.16 2.09
N PRO A 198 19.59 -12.27 1.44
CA PRO A 198 20.98 -12.53 1.13
C PRO A 198 21.63 -11.34 0.41
N GLY A 199 22.84 -10.95 0.85
CA GLY A 199 23.59 -9.86 0.23
C GLY A 199 23.17 -8.44 0.62
N GLN A 200 22.16 -8.26 1.46
CA GLN A 200 21.75 -6.95 1.98
C GLN A 200 22.61 -6.49 3.18
N LEU A 201 23.89 -6.77 3.16
CA LEU A 201 24.86 -6.31 4.14
C LEU A 201 25.72 -5.22 3.49
N ASP A 202 25.73 -4.04 4.09
CA ASP A 202 26.67 -3.00 3.71
C ASP A 202 27.98 -3.17 4.48
N ARG A 203 29.07 -2.85 3.81
CA ARG A 203 30.36 -2.74 4.46
C ARG A 203 30.67 -1.26 4.66
N ASP A 204 30.91 -0.87 5.91
CA ASP A 204 31.38 0.47 6.23
C ASP A 204 32.67 0.74 5.44
N PRO A 205 32.72 1.77 4.58
CA PRO A 205 33.88 2.02 3.72
C PRO A 205 35.13 2.47 4.50
N VAL A 206 34.96 2.93 5.75
CA VAL A 206 36.05 3.43 6.59
C VAL A 206 36.62 2.31 7.48
N THR A 207 35.74 1.59 8.16
CA THR A 207 36.15 0.55 9.14
C THR A 207 36.25 -0.84 8.52
N GLY A 208 35.66 -1.06 7.37
CA GLY A 208 35.56 -2.37 6.73
C GLY A 208 34.59 -3.33 7.43
N ASN A 209 33.96 -2.91 8.54
CA ASN A 209 33.01 -3.72 9.27
C ASN A 209 31.68 -3.84 8.51
N LEU A 210 31.02 -4.97 8.68
CA LEU A 210 29.65 -5.13 8.19
C LEU A 210 28.73 -4.25 9.04
N THR A 211 28.07 -3.30 8.37
CA THR A 211 27.08 -2.42 9.00
C THR A 211 25.69 -3.01 8.85
N ASN A 212 24.73 -2.44 9.59
CA ASN A 212 23.32 -2.75 9.47
C ASN A 212 22.78 -2.24 8.13
N GLY A 213 23.16 -2.92 7.04
CA GLY A 213 22.79 -2.58 5.68
C GLY A 213 21.30 -2.68 5.37
N GLN A 214 21.00 -2.67 4.09
CA GLN A 214 19.63 -2.69 3.60
C GLN A 214 18.82 -3.87 4.16
N PHE A 215 17.53 -3.69 4.27
CA PHE A 215 16.57 -4.70 4.72
C PHE A 215 15.25 -4.53 3.98
N GLU A 216 14.46 -5.59 3.96
CA GLU A 216 13.09 -5.53 3.50
C GLU A 216 12.21 -5.07 4.66
N ALA A 217 11.42 -4.02 4.44
CA ALA A 217 10.41 -3.56 5.38
C ALA A 217 9.21 -3.08 4.58
N TYR A 218 8.14 -3.88 4.56
CA TYR A 218 6.90 -3.49 3.89
C TYR A 218 5.69 -4.21 4.48
N THR A 219 4.54 -3.60 4.25
CA THR A 219 3.24 -4.23 4.39
C THR A 219 2.54 -4.16 3.04
N LYS A 220 2.02 -5.30 2.59
CA LYS A 220 1.19 -5.44 1.40
C LYS A 220 -0.14 -6.02 1.80
N ALA A 221 -1.23 -5.40 1.35
CA ALA A 221 -2.56 -5.94 1.50
C ALA A 221 -3.26 -6.03 0.15
N GLU A 222 -4.11 -7.04 0.00
CA GLU A 222 -4.98 -7.21 -1.16
C GLU A 222 -6.39 -7.56 -0.67
N ILE A 223 -7.39 -6.93 -1.28
CA ILE A 223 -8.80 -7.21 -1.07
C ILE A 223 -9.32 -7.80 -2.38
N TRP A 224 -9.63 -9.07 -2.39
CA TRP A 224 -10.10 -9.79 -3.57
C TRP A 224 -11.60 -10.05 -3.53
N GLN A 225 -12.23 -10.12 -4.69
CA GLN A 225 -13.55 -10.72 -4.81
C GLN A 225 -13.49 -12.18 -4.36
N LEU A 226 -14.44 -12.58 -3.52
CA LEU A 226 -14.61 -13.98 -3.14
C LEU A 226 -15.27 -14.72 -4.31
N GLU A 227 -14.63 -15.78 -4.76
CA GLU A 227 -15.18 -16.68 -5.78
C GLU A 227 -16.13 -17.68 -5.16
#